data_6a46778b529564de19daf3d10fd1a9dc
#
_entry.id   6a46778b529564de19daf3d10fd1a9dc
#
_cell.length_a   1.000
_cell.length_b   1.000
_cell.length_c   1.000
_cell.angle_alpha   90.00
_cell.angle_beta   90.00
_cell.angle_gamma   90.00
#
_symmetry.space_group_name_H-M   'P 1'
#
loop_
_entity.id
_entity.type
_entity.pdbx_description
1 polymer ?
#
loop_
_entity_poly.entity_id
_entity_poly.type
_entity_poly.pdbx_seq_one_letter_code
_entity_poly.pdbx_strand_id
1 'polypeptide(L)'
;KSTTLNFIKHKKVELAYQEKIIEKTLIDELFQSEDTLNPIYYKEAQLIIKLVLERLPEQRRMIFEMSRFKHMSNLEIAEKLNISRRTVEHHIYLTLLEMKKIIFFAFFLLLP
;
A
#
# COMPACT_ATOMS: atom_id res chain seq x y z
N LYS A 1 -9.01 31.65 -15.05
CA LYS A 1 -9.46 30.33 -15.52
C LYS A 1 -8.31 29.36 -15.77
N SER A 2 -7.19 29.83 -16.30
CA SER A 2 -6.01 28.98 -16.51
C SER A 2 -5.32 28.59 -15.21
N THR A 3 -5.39 29.43 -14.18
CA THR A 3 -4.78 29.17 -12.87
C THR A 3 -5.45 28.02 -12.14
N THR A 4 -6.76 27.85 -12.27
CA THR A 4 -7.49 26.76 -11.61
C THR A 4 -7.11 25.41 -12.23
N LEU A 5 -7.02 25.36 -13.56
CA LEU A 5 -6.61 24.15 -14.28
C LEU A 5 -5.16 23.76 -13.95
N ASN A 6 -4.26 24.76 -13.88
CA ASN A 6 -2.87 24.51 -13.50
C ASN A 6 -2.74 23.98 -12.08
N PHE A 7 -3.55 24.49 -11.14
CA PHE A 7 -3.56 24.03 -9.76
C PHE A 7 -3.98 22.56 -9.68
N ILE A 8 -5.04 22.18 -10.41
CA ILE A 8 -5.52 20.80 -10.44
C ILE A 8 -4.46 19.88 -11.05
N LYS A 9 -3.79 20.33 -12.10
CA LYS A 9 -2.75 19.58 -12.79
C LYS A 9 -1.55 19.32 -11.86
N HIS A 10 -1.10 20.35 -11.16
CA HIS A 10 -0.01 20.24 -10.18
C HIS A 10 -0.38 19.30 -9.04
N LYS A 11 -1.62 19.38 -8.55
CA LYS A 11 -2.08 18.51 -7.47
C LYS A 11 -2.12 17.05 -7.91
N LYS A 12 -2.53 16.76 -9.13
CA LYS A 12 -2.51 15.39 -9.67
C LYS A 12 -1.10 14.84 -9.78
N VAL A 13 -0.15 15.62 -10.25
CA VAL A 13 1.25 15.21 -10.35
C VAL A 13 1.83 14.95 -8.96
N GLU A 14 1.55 15.82 -8.00
CA GLU A 14 2.00 15.67 -6.63
C GLU A 14 1.43 14.41 -5.99
N LEU A 15 0.13 14.13 -6.17
CA LEU A 15 -0.50 12.92 -5.65
C LEU A 15 0.10 11.66 -6.27
N ALA A 16 0.34 11.67 -7.58
CA ALA A 16 0.97 10.54 -8.26
C ALA A 16 2.39 10.29 -7.74
N TYR A 17 3.15 11.36 -7.47
CA TYR A 17 4.49 11.28 -6.91
C TYR A 17 4.45 10.69 -5.49
N GLN A 18 3.51 11.15 -4.67
CA GLN A 18 3.32 10.64 -3.31
C GLN A 18 2.92 9.16 -3.31
N GLU A 19 2.06 8.74 -4.23
CA GLU A 19 1.67 7.34 -4.36
C GLU A 19 2.86 6.45 -4.67
N LYS A 20 3.76 6.90 -5.56
CA LYS A 20 4.97 6.15 -5.89
C LYS A 20 5.90 6.00 -4.69
N ILE A 21 6.06 7.06 -3.90
CA ILE A 21 6.88 7.01 -2.69
C ILE A 21 6.27 6.05 -1.68
N ILE A 22 4.95 6.07 -1.52
CA ILE A 22 4.23 5.21 -0.60
C ILE A 22 4.38 3.75 -1.02
N GLU A 23 4.24 3.45 -2.31
CA GLU A 23 4.42 2.09 -2.83
C GLU A 23 5.83 1.58 -2.55
N LYS A 24 6.85 2.42 -2.78
CA LYS A 24 8.23 2.07 -2.49
C LYS A 24 8.44 1.79 -1.01
N THR A 25 7.90 2.65 -0.15
CA THR A 25 7.98 2.47 1.29
C THR A 25 7.31 1.18 1.74
N LEU A 26 6.15 0.87 1.15
CA LEU A 26 5.43 -0.37 1.45
C LEU A 26 6.23 -1.59 1.03
N ILE A 27 6.85 -1.56 -0.15
CA ILE A 27 7.68 -2.66 -0.63
C ILE A 27 8.87 -2.85 0.29
N ASP A 28 9.52 -1.76 0.71
CA ASP A 28 10.64 -1.81 1.64
C ASP A 28 10.21 -2.39 3.00
N GLU A 29 9.01 -2.05 3.47
CA GLU A 29 8.44 -2.60 4.70
C GLU A 29 8.22 -4.11 4.59
N LEU A 30 7.74 -4.59 3.44
CA LEU A 30 7.50 -6.01 3.20
C LEU A 30 8.80 -6.80 3.08
N PHE A 31 9.83 -6.20 2.51
CA PHE A 31 11.13 -6.83 2.27
C PHE A 31 12.20 -6.14 3.12
N GLN A 32 12.34 -6.47 4.33
CA GLN A 32 13.19 -5.79 5.32
C GLN A 32 14.68 -5.71 4.96
N SER A 33 15.13 -6.27 3.85
CA SER A 33 16.51 -6.15 3.39
C SER A 33 16.55 -5.58 1.98
N GLU A 34 17.26 -4.46 1.85
CA GLU A 34 17.37 -3.70 0.60
C GLU A 34 18.15 -4.43 -0.49
N ASP A 35 18.96 -5.40 -0.12
CA ASP A 35 19.94 -6.01 -1.03
C ASP A 35 19.34 -7.06 -1.96
N THR A 36 18.09 -7.44 -1.77
CA THR A 36 17.51 -8.56 -2.49
C THR A 36 16.52 -8.17 -3.58
N LEU A 37 16.18 -6.88 -3.70
CA LEU A 37 15.20 -6.45 -4.70
C LEU A 37 15.87 -5.92 -5.95
N ASN A 38 16.02 -6.83 -6.90
CA ASN A 38 16.31 -6.50 -8.29
C ASN A 38 15.15 -5.65 -8.84
N PRO A 39 15.42 -4.66 -9.72
CA PRO A 39 14.35 -3.86 -10.34
C PRO A 39 13.21 -4.64 -10.96
N ILE A 40 13.49 -5.85 -11.46
CA ILE A 40 12.46 -6.72 -12.05
C ILE A 40 11.49 -7.18 -10.97
N TYR A 41 12.00 -7.62 -9.83
CA TYR A 41 11.16 -8.06 -8.71
C TYR A 41 10.36 -6.91 -8.11
N TYR A 42 10.91 -5.70 -8.13
CA TYR A 42 10.21 -4.52 -7.63
C TYR A 42 8.91 -4.28 -8.41
N LYS A 43 8.97 -4.35 -9.75
CA LYS A 43 7.78 -4.15 -10.58
C LYS A 43 6.74 -5.24 -10.35
N GLU A 44 7.17 -6.47 -10.19
CA GLU A 44 6.28 -7.59 -9.89
C GLU A 44 5.64 -7.44 -8.52
N ALA A 45 6.41 -6.99 -7.52
CA ALA A 45 5.89 -6.72 -6.20
C ALA A 45 4.82 -5.63 -6.24
N GLN A 46 5.05 -4.55 -6.99
CA GLN A 46 4.06 -3.50 -7.18
C GLN A 46 2.75 -4.04 -7.76
N LEU A 47 2.85 -4.86 -8.79
CA LEU A 47 1.68 -5.45 -9.44
C LEU A 47 0.90 -6.34 -8.48
N ILE A 48 1.61 -7.17 -7.72
CA ILE A 48 1.01 -8.08 -6.75
C ILE A 48 0.28 -7.30 -5.65
N ILE A 49 0.90 -6.26 -5.13
CA ILE A 49 0.29 -5.40 -4.12
C ILE A 49 -1.02 -4.82 -4.65
N LYS A 50 -1.00 -4.31 -5.87
CA LYS A 50 -2.19 -3.75 -6.50
C LYS A 50 -3.29 -4.79 -6.64
N LEU A 51 -2.96 -5.99 -7.10
CA LEU A 51 -3.93 -7.07 -7.26
C LEU A 51 -4.51 -7.51 -5.92
N VAL A 52 -3.68 -7.59 -4.88
CA VAL A 52 -4.16 -7.94 -3.55
C VAL A 52 -5.13 -6.89 -3.02
N LEU A 53 -4.79 -5.61 -3.15
CA LEU A 53 -5.66 -4.52 -2.69
C LEU A 53 -7.02 -4.56 -3.38
N GLU A 54 -7.05 -4.86 -4.67
CA GLU A 54 -8.30 -4.96 -5.42
C GLU A 54 -9.19 -6.10 -4.94
N ARG A 55 -8.59 -7.16 -4.36
CA ARG A 55 -9.33 -8.34 -3.88
C ARG A 55 -9.73 -8.27 -2.42
N LEU A 56 -9.20 -7.31 -1.68
CA LEU A 56 -9.54 -7.19 -0.26
C LEU A 56 -11.01 -6.80 -0.06
N PRO A 57 -11.64 -7.29 1.02
CA PRO A 57 -12.94 -6.76 1.42
C PRO A 57 -12.88 -5.24 1.57
N GLU A 58 -13.98 -4.59 1.25
CA GLU A 58 -14.00 -3.12 1.22
C GLU A 58 -13.50 -2.47 2.50
N GLN A 59 -13.95 -2.96 3.65
CA GLN A 59 -13.54 -2.39 4.93
C GLN A 59 -12.04 -2.53 5.17
N ARG A 60 -11.49 -3.71 4.87
CA ARG A 60 -10.06 -3.97 5.05
C ARG A 60 -9.23 -3.10 4.11
N ARG A 61 -9.66 -2.96 2.86
CA ARG A 61 -9.00 -2.09 1.89
C ARG A 61 -9.01 -0.64 2.35
N MET A 62 -10.16 -0.15 2.84
CA MET A 62 -10.27 1.20 3.37
C MET A 62 -9.31 1.45 4.53
N ILE A 63 -9.25 0.52 5.45
CA ILE A 63 -8.35 0.61 6.60
C ILE A 63 -6.90 0.67 6.13
N PHE A 64 -6.53 -0.20 5.21
CA PHE A 64 -5.17 -0.26 4.71
C PHE A 64 -4.80 1.02 3.95
N GLU A 65 -5.67 1.51 3.10
CA GLU A 65 -5.45 2.76 2.36
C GLU A 65 -5.32 3.96 3.29
N MET A 66 -6.16 4.05 4.32
CA MET A 66 -6.07 5.12 5.31
C MET A 66 -4.74 5.07 6.06
N SER A 67 -4.29 3.88 6.40
CA SER A 67 -3.05 3.70 7.13
C SER A 67 -1.82 4.03 6.28
N ARG A 68 -1.73 3.43 5.11
CA ARG A 68 -0.50 3.48 4.30
C ARG A 68 -0.48 4.60 3.27
N PHE A 69 -1.63 4.99 2.74
CA PHE A 69 -1.69 6.00 1.69
C PHE A 69 -2.09 7.38 2.23
N LYS A 70 -2.91 7.42 3.27
CA LYS A 70 -3.33 8.69 3.89
C LYS A 70 -2.59 9.01 5.18
N HIS A 71 -1.68 8.15 5.59
CA HIS A 71 -0.85 8.34 6.79
C HIS A 71 -1.64 8.59 8.07
N MET A 72 -2.82 8.00 8.17
CA MET A 72 -3.61 8.10 9.39
C MET A 72 -3.09 7.13 10.45
N SER A 73 -3.13 7.56 11.71
CA SER A 73 -2.80 6.67 12.81
C SER A 73 -3.91 5.63 13.03
N ASN A 74 -3.57 4.54 13.70
CA ASN A 74 -4.55 3.51 14.02
C ASN A 74 -5.70 4.06 14.85
N LEU A 75 -5.40 4.99 15.76
CA LEU A 75 -6.43 5.63 16.57
C LEU A 75 -7.36 6.49 15.71
N GLU A 76 -6.81 7.27 14.78
CA GLU A 76 -7.61 8.09 13.88
C GLU A 76 -8.52 7.25 13.00
N ILE A 77 -8.01 6.13 12.47
CA ILE A 77 -8.79 5.22 11.65
C ILE A 77 -9.93 4.60 12.47
N ALA A 78 -9.60 4.16 13.69
CA ALA A 78 -10.57 3.55 14.60
C ALA A 78 -11.72 4.52 14.91
N GLU A 79 -11.40 5.76 15.19
CA GLU A 79 -12.40 6.80 15.46
C GLU A 79 -13.26 7.08 14.23
N LYS A 80 -12.64 7.19 13.07
CA LYS A 80 -13.35 7.49 11.83
C LYS A 80 -14.33 6.39 11.44
N LEU A 81 -13.94 5.13 11.62
CA LEU A 81 -14.76 3.99 11.25
C LEU A 81 -15.60 3.44 12.39
N ASN A 82 -15.48 4.02 13.57
CA ASN A 82 -16.20 3.59 14.76
C ASN A 82 -15.94 2.10 15.09
N ILE A 83 -14.69 1.72 15.06
CA ILE A 83 -14.23 0.39 15.42
C ILE A 83 -13.09 0.52 16.44
N SER A 84 -12.67 -0.60 17.03
CA SER A 84 -11.59 -0.54 18.01
C SER A 84 -10.24 -0.39 17.31
N ARG A 85 -9.30 0.24 17.99
CA ARG A 85 -7.92 0.36 17.53
C ARG A 85 -7.31 -1.03 17.28
N ARG A 86 -7.63 -1.99 18.13
CA ARG A 86 -7.14 -3.36 17.98
C ARG A 86 -7.66 -4.00 16.69
N THR A 87 -8.90 -3.73 16.32
CA THR A 87 -9.45 -4.22 15.06
C THR A 87 -8.70 -3.63 13.87
N VAL A 88 -8.37 -2.33 13.92
CA VAL A 88 -7.56 -1.69 12.87
C VAL A 88 -6.20 -2.37 12.74
N GLU A 89 -5.51 -2.55 13.86
CA GLU A 89 -4.19 -3.20 13.89
C GLU A 89 -4.26 -4.61 13.30
N HIS A 90 -5.30 -5.35 13.65
CA HIS A 90 -5.49 -6.70 13.16
C HIS A 90 -5.69 -6.75 11.64
N HIS A 91 -6.52 -5.87 11.09
CA HIS A 91 -6.74 -5.81 9.65
C HIS A 91 -5.46 -5.45 8.89
N ILE A 92 -4.70 -4.50 9.41
CA ILE A 92 -3.43 -4.11 8.80
C ILE A 92 -2.43 -5.28 8.84
N TYR A 93 -2.32 -5.94 9.98
CA TYR A 93 -1.43 -7.08 10.14
C TYR A 93 -1.77 -8.20 9.15
N LEU A 94 -3.03 -8.57 9.05
CA LEU A 94 -3.47 -9.64 8.14
C LEU A 94 -3.22 -9.26 6.68
N THR A 95 -3.43 -8.00 6.31
CA THR A 95 -3.20 -7.53 4.95
C THR A 95 -1.73 -7.63 4.58
N LEU A 96 -0.84 -7.15 5.46
CA LEU A 96 0.60 -7.23 5.23
C LEU A 96 1.07 -8.68 5.15
N LEU A 97 0.55 -9.54 6.01
CA LEU A 97 0.90 -10.95 6.01
C LEU A 97 0.48 -11.62 4.70
N GLU A 98 -0.73 -11.33 4.22
CA GLU A 98 -1.22 -11.88 2.96
C GLU A 98 -0.39 -11.41 1.77
N MET A 99 -0.09 -10.12 1.71
CA MET A 99 0.77 -9.57 0.67
C MET A 99 2.13 -10.25 0.66
N LYS A 100 2.73 -10.40 1.83
CA LYS A 100 4.06 -11.02 1.97
C LYS A 100 4.06 -12.46 1.48
N LYS A 101 3.04 -13.22 1.85
CA LYS A 101 2.90 -14.61 1.41
C LYS A 101 2.79 -14.72 -0.10
N ILE A 102 1.96 -13.90 -0.72
CA ILE A 102 1.73 -13.94 -2.16
C ILE A 102 2.98 -13.52 -2.91
N ILE A 103 3.67 -12.49 -2.45
CA ILE A 103 4.90 -12.02 -3.08
C ILE A 103 5.99 -13.08 -3.01
N PHE A 104 6.21 -13.68 -1.86
CA PHE A 104 7.20 -14.75 -1.72
C PHE A 104 6.85 -15.98 -2.55
N PHE A 105 5.59 -16.35 -2.60
CA PHE A 105 5.14 -17.47 -3.41
C PHE A 105 5.37 -17.21 -4.90
N ALA A 106 5.04 -16.02 -5.36
CA ALA A 106 5.26 -15.63 -6.76
C ALA A 106 6.74 -15.63 -7.11
N PHE A 107 7.59 -15.11 -6.24
CA PHE A 107 9.03 -15.10 -6.47
C PHE A 107 9.62 -16.52 -6.47
N PHE A 108 9.11 -17.38 -5.60
CA PHE A 108 9.54 -18.79 -5.57
C PHE A 108 9.21 -19.49 -6.87
N LEU A 109 8.04 -19.22 -7.46
CA LEU A 109 7.67 -19.82 -8.75
C LEU A 109 8.48 -19.29 -9.92
N LEU A 110 9.02 -18.07 -9.80
CA LEU A 110 9.83 -17.44 -10.84
C LEU A 110 11.30 -17.84 -10.78
N LEU A 111 11.74 -18.45 -9.70
CA LEU A 111 13.11 -18.95 -9.58
C LEU A 111 13.27 -20.20 -10.43
N PRO A 112 14.33 -20.27 -11.25
CA PRO A 112 14.59 -21.44 -12.08
C PRO A 112 14.99 -22.68 -11.27
#